data_539b4a482bcddddcde48c78712417bba
#
_entry.id   539b4a482bcddddcde48c78712417bba
#
_cell.length_a   1.000
_cell.length_b   1.000
_cell.length_c   1.000
_cell.angle_alpha   90.00
_cell.angle_beta   90.00
_cell.angle_gamma   90.00
#
_symmetry.space_group_name_H-M   'P 1'
#
loop_
_entity.id
_entity.type
_entity.pdbx_description
1 polymer ?
#
loop_
_entity_poly.entity_id
_entity_poly.type
_entity_poly.pdbx_seq_one_letter_code
_entity_poly.pdbx_strand_id
1 'polypeptide(L)'
;EMTSSLVGSEMCIRDRPKKRNIFVREGFAIVSLSWLAISLFGALPFFISREIPNFIDCFFETVSGFTTTGSSILSNVEALSKGLLYWRSFSHWLGGMGVLVFLLAVVPNGKDNDAQSLYILRAESPGPTFGKLVSKMRQTAQILYIIYIALTIIEIILLFAGGMPLFDSVLNSFATAGTGGFGIKNASIGAYDSYYLQGVIGVFMLLFGVNFNIYYPVSYTHLRAHETRRH
;
A
#
# COMPACT_ATOMS: atom_id res chain seq x y z
N GLU A 1 -45.35 42.84 -5.06
CA GLU A 1 -44.70 42.09 -3.94
C GLU A 1 -44.69 40.57 -4.18
N MET A 2 -44.24 40.06 -5.35
CA MET A 2 -44.05 38.60 -5.56
C MET A 2 -42.97 38.31 -6.59
N THR A 3 -41.78 38.89 -6.45
CA THR A 3 -40.71 38.64 -7.39
C THR A 3 -39.34 38.36 -6.73
N SER A 4 -39.25 38.30 -5.41
CA SER A 4 -37.97 38.04 -4.71
C SER A 4 -37.75 36.61 -4.22
N SER A 5 -38.72 35.71 -4.41
CA SER A 5 -38.64 34.31 -3.94
C SER A 5 -38.12 33.33 -4.98
N LEU A 6 -38.01 33.70 -6.24
CA LEU A 6 -37.60 32.81 -7.33
C LEU A 6 -36.10 32.81 -7.62
N VAL A 7 -35.35 33.81 -7.14
CA VAL A 7 -33.91 33.91 -7.38
C VAL A 7 -33.09 33.03 -6.41
N GLY A 8 -33.65 32.67 -5.27
CA GLY A 8 -32.94 31.84 -4.27
C GLY A 8 -32.95 30.34 -4.57
N SER A 9 -33.88 29.84 -5.37
CA SER A 9 -34.00 28.39 -5.65
C SER A 9 -33.15 27.91 -6.84
N GLU A 10 -32.83 28.78 -7.78
CA GLU A 10 -32.06 28.39 -8.96
C GLU A 10 -30.53 28.29 -8.70
N MET A 11 -30.03 28.91 -7.62
CA MET A 11 -28.62 28.91 -7.29
C MET A 11 -28.14 27.62 -6.60
N CYS A 12 -29.06 26.80 -6.09
CA CYS A 12 -28.74 25.53 -5.42
C CYS A 12 -28.78 24.30 -6.33
N ILE A 13 -29.14 24.45 -7.62
CA ILE A 13 -29.26 23.30 -8.55
C ILE A 13 -28.00 23.12 -9.40
N ARG A 14 -27.00 23.98 -9.26
CA ARG A 14 -25.90 24.04 -10.24
C ARG A 14 -24.80 23.03 -10.07
N ASP A 15 -24.70 22.23 -9.01
CA ASP A 15 -23.54 21.32 -8.86
C ASP A 15 -23.90 19.97 -8.20
N ARG A 16 -24.88 19.27 -8.75
CA ARG A 16 -24.81 17.81 -8.63
C ARG A 16 -24.05 17.28 -9.85
N PRO A 17 -22.84 16.75 -9.69
CA PRO A 17 -22.17 16.12 -10.79
C PRO A 17 -23.06 15.01 -11.32
N LYS A 18 -23.44 15.08 -12.61
CA LYS A 18 -24.11 13.99 -13.31
C LYS A 18 -23.32 12.72 -12.98
N LYS A 19 -23.98 11.63 -12.57
CA LYS A 19 -23.37 10.32 -12.35
C LYS A 19 -22.45 10.02 -13.55
N ARG A 20 -21.17 10.31 -13.44
CA ARG A 20 -20.17 9.96 -14.43
C ARG A 20 -19.84 8.50 -14.21
N ASN A 21 -20.29 7.64 -15.11
CA ASN A 21 -19.78 6.29 -15.15
C ASN A 21 -18.30 6.37 -15.48
N ILE A 22 -17.45 5.99 -14.55
CA ILE A 22 -16.01 5.90 -14.78
C ILE A 22 -15.77 4.67 -15.66
N PHE A 23 -15.26 4.90 -16.87
CA PHE A 23 -14.85 3.83 -17.77
C PHE A 23 -13.44 3.35 -17.43
N VAL A 24 -13.05 2.19 -17.94
CA VAL A 24 -11.74 1.58 -17.70
C VAL A 24 -10.57 2.54 -18.00
N ARG A 25 -10.67 3.34 -19.07
CA ARG A 25 -9.67 4.37 -19.42
C ARG A 25 -9.48 5.42 -18.34
N GLU A 26 -10.58 5.88 -17.75
CA GLU A 26 -10.56 6.89 -16.67
C GLU A 26 -9.99 6.28 -15.39
N GLY A 27 -10.28 4.99 -15.12
CA GLY A 27 -9.70 4.26 -14.00
C GLY A 27 -8.16 4.19 -14.09
N PHE A 28 -7.60 3.83 -15.23
CA PHE A 28 -6.14 3.84 -15.44
C PHE A 28 -5.53 5.24 -15.31
N ALA A 29 -6.20 6.27 -15.83
CA ALA A 29 -5.73 7.64 -15.69
C ALA A 29 -5.71 8.09 -14.21
N ILE A 30 -6.76 7.77 -13.46
CA ILE A 30 -6.84 8.07 -12.02
C ILE A 30 -5.70 7.38 -11.27
N VAL A 31 -5.48 6.09 -11.51
CA VAL A 31 -4.41 5.33 -10.86
C VAL A 31 -3.05 5.94 -11.17
N SER A 32 -2.74 6.18 -12.44
CA SER A 32 -1.45 6.75 -12.86
C SER A 32 -1.19 8.13 -12.25
N LEU A 33 -2.19 9.01 -12.28
CA LEU A 33 -2.08 10.35 -11.68
C LEU A 33 -1.96 10.29 -10.15
N SER A 34 -2.64 9.35 -9.51
CA SER A 34 -2.53 9.13 -8.06
C SER A 34 -1.12 8.71 -7.66
N TRP A 35 -0.51 7.79 -8.40
CA TRP A 35 0.88 7.37 -8.16
C TRP A 35 1.86 8.53 -8.33
N LEU A 36 1.70 9.36 -9.36
CA LEU A 36 2.52 10.56 -9.55
C LEU A 36 2.33 11.56 -8.41
N ALA A 37 1.08 11.82 -8.02
CA ALA A 37 0.78 12.75 -6.94
C ALA A 37 1.35 12.28 -5.60
N ILE A 38 1.14 11.01 -5.22
CA ILE A 38 1.65 10.43 -3.97
C ILE A 38 3.18 10.49 -3.95
N SER A 39 3.83 10.18 -5.07
CA SER A 39 5.30 10.25 -5.16
C SER A 39 5.81 11.68 -5.06
N LEU A 40 5.11 12.65 -5.65
CA LEU A 40 5.47 14.06 -5.56
C LEU A 40 5.39 14.59 -4.13
N PHE A 41 4.27 14.33 -3.45
CA PHE A 41 4.09 14.72 -2.05
C PHE A 41 4.98 13.91 -1.10
N GLY A 42 5.19 12.63 -1.38
CA GLY A 42 6.07 11.76 -0.60
C GLY A 42 7.55 12.12 -0.69
N ALA A 43 7.98 12.87 -1.72
CA ALA A 43 9.33 13.40 -1.85
C ALA A 43 9.59 14.60 -0.93
N LEU A 44 8.55 15.29 -0.48
CA LEU A 44 8.69 16.50 0.34
C LEU A 44 9.48 16.30 1.65
N PRO A 45 9.29 15.23 2.44
CA PRO A 45 10.08 15.00 3.64
C PRO A 45 11.59 14.95 3.36
N PHE A 46 12.01 14.28 2.27
CA PHE A 46 13.42 14.24 1.87
C PHE A 46 13.94 15.61 1.44
N PHE A 47 13.15 16.35 0.68
CA PHE A 47 13.53 17.66 0.17
C PHE A 47 13.58 18.73 1.29
N ILE A 48 12.59 18.73 2.19
CA ILE A 48 12.50 19.70 3.30
C ILE A 48 13.63 19.47 4.31
N SER A 49 13.99 18.22 4.59
CA SER A 49 15.10 17.88 5.50
C SER A 49 16.47 18.28 4.94
N ARG A 50 16.58 18.47 3.61
CA ARG A 50 17.82 18.76 2.88
C ARG A 50 18.89 17.67 3.00
N GLU A 51 18.54 16.49 3.47
CA GLU A 51 19.47 15.35 3.50
C GLU A 51 19.73 14.80 2.09
N ILE A 52 18.74 14.97 1.20
CA ILE A 52 18.90 14.77 -0.25
C ILE A 52 18.73 16.14 -0.91
N PRO A 53 19.82 16.77 -1.41
CA PRO A 53 19.76 18.18 -1.84
C PRO A 53 18.98 18.42 -3.14
N ASN A 54 18.91 17.40 -4.00
CA ASN A 54 18.26 17.52 -5.31
C ASN A 54 16.82 16.97 -5.25
N PHE A 55 15.84 17.77 -5.66
CA PHE A 55 14.44 17.35 -5.68
C PHE A 55 14.16 16.14 -6.59
N ILE A 56 14.88 16.03 -7.72
CA ILE A 56 14.73 14.89 -8.65
C ILE A 56 15.16 13.61 -7.97
N ASP A 57 16.23 13.64 -7.18
CA ASP A 57 16.71 12.49 -6.43
C ASP A 57 15.73 12.10 -5.30
N CYS A 58 15.13 13.09 -4.61
CA CYS A 58 14.06 12.87 -3.64
C CYS A 58 12.86 12.19 -4.30
N PHE A 59 12.48 12.66 -5.48
CA PHE A 59 11.36 12.10 -6.24
C PHE A 59 11.66 10.68 -6.70
N PHE A 60 12.86 10.41 -7.22
CA PHE A 60 13.29 9.06 -7.61
C PHE A 60 13.24 8.09 -6.43
N GLU A 61 13.81 8.47 -5.27
CA GLU A 61 13.80 7.62 -4.07
C GLU A 61 12.39 7.30 -3.61
N THR A 62 11.49 8.28 -3.68
CA THR A 62 10.09 8.12 -3.30
C THR A 62 9.30 7.27 -4.29
N VAL A 63 9.49 7.47 -5.59
CA VAL A 63 8.89 6.61 -6.63
C VAL A 63 9.35 5.18 -6.43
N SER A 64 10.66 4.96 -6.24
CA SER A 64 11.21 3.63 -5.97
C SER A 64 10.64 3.00 -4.70
N GLY A 65 10.39 3.79 -3.66
CA GLY A 65 9.70 3.35 -2.45
C GLY A 65 8.27 2.88 -2.74
N PHE A 66 7.42 3.75 -3.24
CA PHE A 66 6.00 3.44 -3.44
C PHE A 66 5.75 2.39 -4.53
N THR A 67 6.55 2.35 -5.59
CA THR A 67 6.42 1.31 -6.63
C THR A 67 7.05 -0.02 -6.24
N THR A 68 7.57 -0.12 -5.01
CA THR A 68 8.27 -1.31 -4.49
C THR A 68 9.44 -1.80 -5.37
N THR A 69 10.05 -0.88 -6.09
CA THR A 69 11.21 -1.18 -6.95
C THR A 69 12.46 -1.47 -6.13
N GLY A 70 12.64 -0.77 -5.00
CA GLY A 70 13.78 -0.97 -4.09
C GLY A 70 15.11 -0.42 -4.57
N SER A 71 15.16 0.27 -5.72
CA SER A 71 16.36 0.94 -6.22
C SER A 71 16.60 2.23 -5.45
N SER A 72 17.85 2.54 -5.11
CA SER A 72 18.23 3.77 -4.40
C SER A 72 19.21 4.59 -5.20
N ILE A 73 19.02 5.92 -5.18
CA ILE A 73 20.00 6.89 -5.69
C ILE A 73 21.10 7.19 -4.67
N LEU A 74 20.90 6.76 -3.41
CA LEU A 74 21.80 7.05 -2.32
C LEU A 74 23.02 6.11 -2.35
N SER A 75 24.20 6.68 -2.38
CA SER A 75 25.45 5.93 -2.22
C SER A 75 25.70 5.46 -0.78
N ASN A 76 25.12 6.18 0.20
CA ASN A 76 25.19 5.86 1.62
C ASN A 76 23.84 6.07 2.29
N VAL A 77 23.08 4.97 2.45
CA VAL A 77 21.76 4.97 3.06
C VAL A 77 21.84 5.24 4.58
N GLU A 78 22.91 4.80 5.22
CA GLU A 78 23.12 4.93 6.66
C GLU A 78 23.38 6.38 7.11
N ALA A 79 23.65 7.29 6.18
CA ALA A 79 23.81 8.70 6.46
C ALA A 79 22.47 9.42 6.72
N LEU A 80 21.34 8.82 6.29
CA LEU A 80 20.03 9.39 6.52
C LEU A 80 19.62 9.35 7.99
N SER A 81 18.89 10.37 8.42
CA SER A 81 18.24 10.38 9.73
C SER A 81 17.27 9.22 9.91
N LYS A 82 17.07 8.78 11.15
CA LYS A 82 16.13 7.68 11.46
C LYS A 82 14.71 7.97 10.98
N GLY A 83 14.28 9.24 11.00
CA GLY A 83 12.97 9.64 10.51
C GLY A 83 12.81 9.41 8.99
N LEU A 84 13.83 9.74 8.21
CA LEU A 84 13.81 9.51 6.76
C LEU A 84 13.99 8.04 6.39
N LEU A 85 14.80 7.28 7.13
CA LEU A 85 14.88 5.82 6.99
C LEU A 85 13.52 5.18 7.25
N TYR A 86 12.82 5.63 8.30
CA TYR A 86 11.45 5.17 8.57
C TYR A 86 10.50 5.51 7.42
N TRP A 87 10.48 6.77 6.96
CA TRP A 87 9.62 7.22 5.88
C TRP A 87 9.88 6.43 4.59
N ARG A 88 11.15 6.19 4.28
CA ARG A 88 11.61 5.42 3.13
C ARG A 88 11.06 3.97 3.16
N SER A 89 11.25 3.26 4.27
CA SER A 89 10.75 1.89 4.45
C SER A 89 9.23 1.83 4.54
N PHE A 90 8.59 2.83 5.16
CA PHE A 90 7.15 2.93 5.28
C PHE A 90 6.46 3.17 3.93
N SER A 91 7.02 4.04 3.07
CA SER A 91 6.52 4.23 1.71
C SER A 91 6.58 2.93 0.91
N HIS A 92 7.62 2.13 1.10
CA HIS A 92 7.77 0.81 0.47
C HIS A 92 6.71 -0.18 0.96
N TRP A 93 6.46 -0.21 2.27
CA TRP A 93 5.41 -1.03 2.88
C TRP A 93 4.01 -0.65 2.38
N LEU A 94 3.69 0.65 2.29
CA LEU A 94 2.43 1.14 1.72
C LEU A 94 2.28 0.74 0.26
N GLY A 95 3.37 0.80 -0.51
CA GLY A 95 3.39 0.41 -1.91
C GLY A 95 3.09 -1.08 -2.11
N GLY A 96 3.57 -1.95 -1.21
CA GLY A 96 3.48 -3.40 -1.34
C GLY A 96 2.06 -3.96 -1.46
N MET A 97 1.07 -3.30 -0.84
CA MET A 97 -0.35 -3.66 -1.00
C MET A 97 -1.13 -2.77 -1.97
N GLY A 98 -0.45 -1.79 -2.57
CA GLY A 98 -1.11 -0.79 -3.40
C GLY A 98 -1.83 0.27 -2.56
N VAL A 99 -1.39 1.52 -2.68
CA VAL A 99 -1.94 2.65 -1.92
C VAL A 99 -3.43 2.85 -2.19
N LEU A 100 -3.89 2.62 -3.43
CA LEU A 100 -5.29 2.79 -3.79
C LEU A 100 -6.18 1.68 -3.23
N VAL A 101 -5.66 0.45 -3.10
CA VAL A 101 -6.37 -0.64 -2.41
C VAL A 101 -6.51 -0.32 -0.92
N PHE A 102 -5.47 0.28 -0.31
CA PHE A 102 -5.55 0.78 1.06
C PHE A 102 -6.65 1.85 1.23
N LEU A 103 -6.67 2.85 0.37
CA LEU A 103 -7.71 3.88 0.40
C LEU A 103 -9.10 3.28 0.23
N LEU A 104 -9.27 2.29 -0.66
CA LEU A 104 -10.53 1.59 -0.83
C LEU A 104 -10.97 0.83 0.43
N ALA A 105 -10.03 0.25 1.18
CA ALA A 105 -10.32 -0.46 2.42
C ALA A 105 -10.76 0.48 3.56
N VAL A 106 -10.19 1.68 3.62
CA VAL A 106 -10.38 2.66 4.71
C VAL A 106 -11.54 3.60 4.46
N VAL A 107 -11.71 4.12 3.23
CA VAL A 107 -12.74 5.12 2.92
C VAL A 107 -14.15 4.53 3.02
N PRO A 108 -15.07 5.15 3.79
CA PRO A 108 -16.47 4.68 3.89
C PRO A 108 -17.20 4.78 2.55
N ASN A 109 -17.90 3.73 2.14
CA ASN A 109 -18.69 3.76 0.91
C ASN A 109 -19.97 4.57 1.11
N GLY A 110 -20.19 5.58 0.23
CA GLY A 110 -21.54 6.00 -0.09
C GLY A 110 -22.20 4.92 -0.96
N LYS A 111 -23.49 4.67 -0.76
CA LYS A 111 -24.29 3.59 -1.37
C LYS A 111 -24.26 3.51 -2.92
N ASP A 112 -23.61 4.43 -3.60
CA ASP A 112 -23.61 4.58 -5.06
C ASP A 112 -22.27 4.29 -5.76
N ASN A 113 -21.20 3.86 -5.04
CA ASN A 113 -19.84 3.86 -5.58
C ASN A 113 -19.22 2.47 -5.87
N ASP A 114 -19.98 1.37 -5.77
CA ASP A 114 -19.43 0.01 -5.88
C ASP A 114 -18.81 -0.27 -7.27
N ALA A 115 -19.43 0.25 -8.35
CA ALA A 115 -18.90 0.07 -9.70
C ALA A 115 -17.60 0.85 -9.96
N GLN A 116 -17.49 2.06 -9.39
CA GLN A 116 -16.30 2.91 -9.55
C GLN A 116 -15.08 2.32 -8.81
N SER A 117 -15.31 1.79 -7.62
CA SER A 117 -14.30 1.10 -6.81
C SER A 117 -13.73 -0.12 -7.54
N LEU A 118 -14.56 -0.82 -8.33
CA LEU A 118 -14.14 -1.97 -9.13
C LEU A 118 -13.11 -1.60 -10.22
N TYR A 119 -13.31 -0.48 -10.91
CA TYR A 119 -12.39 -0.07 -11.98
C TYR A 119 -11.03 0.36 -11.44
N ILE A 120 -11.00 1.02 -10.27
CA ILE A 120 -9.77 1.41 -9.60
C ILE A 120 -8.98 0.18 -9.17
N LEU A 121 -9.64 -0.80 -8.55
CA LEU A 121 -8.99 -2.03 -8.11
C LEU A 121 -8.44 -2.86 -9.29
N ARG A 122 -9.21 -2.94 -10.40
CA ARG A 122 -8.74 -3.65 -11.61
C ARG A 122 -7.54 -2.98 -12.26
N ALA A 123 -7.45 -1.66 -12.19
CA ALA A 123 -6.33 -0.93 -12.75
C ALA A 123 -5.05 -1.13 -11.93
N GLU A 124 -5.15 -1.31 -10.61
CA GLU A 124 -4.01 -1.48 -9.71
C GLU A 124 -3.57 -2.95 -9.57
N SER A 125 -4.51 -3.90 -9.63
CA SER A 125 -4.24 -5.33 -9.47
C SER A 125 -4.77 -6.12 -10.69
N PRO A 126 -3.99 -6.27 -11.76
CA PRO A 126 -4.37 -7.08 -12.91
C PRO A 126 -4.28 -8.58 -12.57
N GLY A 127 -5.38 -9.15 -12.10
CA GLY A 127 -5.51 -10.58 -11.81
C GLY A 127 -6.76 -11.18 -12.45
N PRO A 128 -6.81 -12.51 -12.70
CA PRO A 128 -7.95 -13.14 -13.36
C PRO A 128 -9.20 -13.15 -12.46
N THR A 129 -10.28 -12.64 -12.99
CA THR A 129 -11.70 -12.88 -12.63
C THR A 129 -12.20 -12.42 -11.25
N PHE A 130 -12.46 -11.14 -11.10
CA PHE A 130 -13.31 -10.60 -10.01
C PHE A 130 -14.83 -10.52 -10.38
N GLY A 131 -15.30 -11.24 -11.39
CA GLY A 131 -16.63 -11.07 -11.99
C GLY A 131 -17.86 -11.32 -11.10
N LYS A 132 -17.72 -11.92 -9.92
CA LYS A 132 -18.83 -12.19 -8.98
C LYS A 132 -18.66 -11.55 -7.57
N LEU A 133 -17.63 -10.74 -7.35
CA LEU A 133 -17.25 -10.22 -6.03
C LEU A 133 -17.56 -8.75 -5.82
N VAL A 134 -18.31 -8.12 -6.70
CA VAL A 134 -18.55 -6.65 -6.69
C VAL A 134 -19.14 -6.14 -5.37
N SER A 135 -20.04 -6.87 -4.74
CA SER A 135 -20.65 -6.47 -3.46
C SER A 135 -19.77 -6.72 -2.21
N LYS A 136 -18.62 -7.41 -2.37
CA LYS A 136 -17.73 -7.79 -1.26
C LYS A 136 -16.30 -7.27 -1.40
N MET A 137 -16.02 -6.42 -2.37
CA MET A 137 -14.66 -5.99 -2.70
C MET A 137 -13.94 -5.31 -1.54
N ARG A 138 -14.65 -4.44 -0.83
CA ARG A 138 -14.09 -3.79 0.36
C ARG A 138 -13.76 -4.81 1.46
N GLN A 139 -14.64 -5.77 1.69
CA GLN A 139 -14.38 -6.82 2.69
C GLN A 139 -13.16 -7.65 2.27
N THR A 140 -13.05 -7.99 0.99
CA THR A 140 -11.87 -8.69 0.46
C THR A 140 -10.61 -7.87 0.66
N ALA A 141 -10.61 -6.58 0.29
CA ALA A 141 -9.47 -5.69 0.52
C ALA A 141 -9.09 -5.61 2.00
N GLN A 142 -10.07 -5.46 2.89
CA GLN A 142 -9.83 -5.45 4.34
C GLN A 142 -9.21 -6.74 4.85
N ILE A 143 -9.68 -7.91 4.41
CA ILE A 143 -9.11 -9.21 4.78
C ILE A 143 -7.67 -9.33 4.29
N LEU A 144 -7.39 -8.96 3.05
CA LEU A 144 -6.05 -8.98 2.50
C LEU A 144 -5.10 -8.07 3.27
N TYR A 145 -5.58 -6.86 3.66
CA TYR A 145 -4.79 -5.95 4.51
C TYR A 145 -4.52 -6.52 5.90
N ILE A 146 -5.52 -7.17 6.52
CA ILE A 146 -5.33 -7.83 7.82
C ILE A 146 -4.26 -8.92 7.72
N ILE A 147 -4.29 -9.74 6.67
CA ILE A 147 -3.28 -10.77 6.43
C ILE A 147 -1.89 -10.15 6.23
N TYR A 148 -1.81 -9.09 5.44
CA TYR A 148 -0.56 -8.36 5.19
C TYR A 148 0.05 -7.79 6.47
N ILE A 149 -0.78 -7.13 7.29
CA ILE A 149 -0.36 -6.59 8.59
C ILE A 149 0.05 -7.73 9.54
N ALA A 150 -0.71 -8.81 9.60
CA ALA A 150 -0.40 -9.95 10.46
C ALA A 150 0.94 -10.58 10.08
N LEU A 151 1.19 -10.82 8.79
CA LEU A 151 2.49 -11.32 8.31
C LEU A 151 3.62 -10.36 8.66
N THR A 152 3.43 -9.04 8.47
CA THR A 152 4.44 -8.04 8.83
C THR A 152 4.76 -8.08 10.33
N ILE A 153 3.73 -8.19 11.20
CA ILE A 153 3.94 -8.26 12.65
C ILE A 153 4.67 -9.54 13.04
N ILE A 154 4.31 -10.67 12.46
CA ILE A 154 4.98 -11.95 12.72
C ILE A 154 6.46 -11.86 12.32
N GLU A 155 6.76 -11.28 11.17
CA GLU A 155 8.14 -11.08 10.72
C GLU A 155 8.92 -10.17 11.67
N ILE A 156 8.35 -9.04 12.11
CA ILE A 156 8.99 -8.16 13.09
C ILE A 156 9.35 -8.93 14.37
N ILE A 157 8.42 -9.74 14.89
CA ILE A 157 8.66 -10.55 16.10
C ILE A 157 9.79 -11.56 15.89
N LEU A 158 9.82 -12.24 14.75
CA LEU A 158 10.86 -13.22 14.43
C LEU A 158 12.23 -12.58 14.26
N LEU A 159 12.31 -11.42 13.58
CA LEU A 159 13.57 -10.68 13.42
C LEU A 159 14.09 -10.15 14.76
N PHE A 160 13.19 -9.60 15.58
CA PHE A 160 13.53 -9.15 16.93
C PHE A 160 13.99 -10.30 17.82
N ALA A 161 13.32 -11.45 17.80
CA ALA A 161 13.72 -12.65 18.53
C ALA A 161 15.06 -13.21 18.04
N GLY A 162 15.42 -12.97 16.77
CA GLY A 162 16.72 -13.30 16.20
C GLY A 162 17.87 -12.37 16.61
N GLY A 163 17.60 -11.38 17.49
CA GLY A 163 18.60 -10.45 18.01
C GLY A 163 18.80 -9.16 17.19
N MET A 164 17.93 -8.92 16.19
CA MET A 164 17.96 -7.65 15.47
C MET A 164 17.36 -6.53 16.32
N PRO A 165 17.95 -5.31 16.35
CA PRO A 165 17.34 -4.16 17.03
C PRO A 165 15.91 -3.91 16.57
N LEU A 166 15.01 -3.50 17.48
CA LEU A 166 13.59 -3.32 17.17
C LEU A 166 13.36 -2.38 15.97
N PHE A 167 14.07 -1.26 15.93
CA PHE A 167 13.98 -0.32 14.82
C PHE A 167 14.35 -0.97 13.48
N ASP A 168 15.46 -1.69 13.44
CA ASP A 168 15.92 -2.39 12.24
C ASP A 168 14.94 -3.52 11.85
N SER A 169 14.38 -4.25 12.84
CA SER A 169 13.38 -5.29 12.61
C SER A 169 12.13 -4.76 11.92
N VAL A 170 11.61 -3.60 12.39
CA VAL A 170 10.44 -2.96 11.79
C VAL A 170 10.73 -2.52 10.36
N LEU A 171 11.85 -1.83 10.13
CA LEU A 171 12.16 -1.28 8.82
C LEU A 171 12.51 -2.37 7.79
N ASN A 172 13.23 -3.42 8.20
CA ASN A 172 13.51 -4.55 7.30
C ASN A 172 12.23 -5.34 6.99
N SER A 173 11.30 -5.51 7.95
CA SER A 173 10.01 -6.13 7.67
C SER A 173 9.17 -5.29 6.68
N PHE A 174 9.23 -3.97 6.75
CA PHE A 174 8.59 -3.10 5.76
C PHE A 174 9.21 -3.27 4.37
N ALA A 175 10.54 -3.36 4.29
CA ALA A 175 11.26 -3.59 3.05
C ALA A 175 10.99 -4.97 2.45
N THR A 176 10.84 -6.00 3.30
CA THR A 176 10.49 -7.37 2.90
C THR A 176 9.06 -7.44 2.41
N ALA A 177 8.12 -6.82 3.11
CA ALA A 177 6.70 -6.82 2.76
C ALA A 177 6.44 -6.18 1.39
N GLY A 178 7.19 -5.15 1.01
CA GLY A 178 7.17 -4.59 -0.33
C GLY A 178 7.89 -5.44 -1.38
N THR A 179 8.55 -6.53 -0.99
CA THR A 179 9.32 -7.46 -1.85
C THR A 179 10.46 -6.82 -2.67
N GLY A 180 10.82 -5.57 -2.38
CA GLY A 180 11.85 -4.83 -3.11
C GLY A 180 13.22 -4.79 -2.42
N GLY A 181 13.31 -5.22 -1.15
CA GLY A 181 14.59 -5.24 -0.42
C GLY A 181 15.17 -3.85 -0.12
N PHE A 182 14.33 -2.84 0.07
CA PHE A 182 14.68 -1.44 0.31
C PHE A 182 15.30 -1.25 1.71
N GLY A 183 16.51 -1.80 1.91
CA GLY A 183 17.18 -1.91 3.19
C GLY A 183 17.65 -0.58 3.78
N ILE A 184 17.96 -0.60 5.09
CA ILE A 184 18.45 0.55 5.86
C ILE A 184 19.98 0.53 6.04
N LYS A 185 20.63 -0.53 5.61
CA LYS A 185 22.08 -0.72 5.63
C LYS A 185 22.63 -0.74 4.21
N ASN A 186 23.85 -0.21 4.03
CA ASN A 186 24.50 -0.21 2.73
C ASN A 186 24.73 -1.63 2.19
N ALA A 187 25.08 -2.57 3.06
CA ALA A 187 25.20 -3.99 2.73
C ALA A 187 23.86 -4.75 2.80
N SER A 188 22.71 -4.03 2.92
CA SER A 188 21.38 -4.61 3.07
C SER A 188 21.38 -5.67 4.19
N ILE A 189 20.75 -6.83 3.96
CA ILE A 189 20.70 -7.93 4.93
C ILE A 189 22.07 -8.59 5.19
N GLY A 190 23.02 -8.45 4.27
CA GLY A 190 24.38 -8.89 4.47
C GLY A 190 25.14 -8.17 5.61
N ALA A 191 24.61 -7.03 6.09
CA ALA A 191 25.15 -6.34 7.28
C ALA A 191 24.89 -7.13 8.59
N TYR A 192 23.96 -8.08 8.57
CA TYR A 192 23.64 -8.94 9.73
C TYR A 192 24.22 -10.33 9.49
N ASP A 193 25.28 -10.66 10.23
CA ASP A 193 25.96 -11.96 10.12
C ASP A 193 25.16 -13.08 10.83
N SER A 194 23.97 -13.37 10.30
CA SER A 194 23.05 -14.38 10.84
C SER A 194 22.25 -15.06 9.76
N TYR A 195 22.54 -16.35 9.53
CA TYR A 195 21.74 -17.18 8.62
C TYR A 195 20.26 -17.28 9.00
N TYR A 196 19.95 -17.16 10.30
CA TYR A 196 18.57 -17.15 10.78
C TYR A 196 17.82 -15.92 10.22
N LEU A 197 18.37 -14.72 10.40
CA LEU A 197 17.75 -13.48 9.93
C LEU A 197 17.58 -13.49 8.40
N GLN A 198 18.61 -13.91 7.68
CA GLN A 198 18.59 -14.05 6.23
C GLN A 198 17.52 -15.05 5.78
N GLY A 199 17.41 -16.19 6.49
CA GLY A 199 16.41 -17.21 6.21
C GLY A 199 14.98 -16.73 6.46
N VAL A 200 14.71 -16.04 7.58
CA VAL A 200 13.41 -15.45 7.89
C VAL A 200 12.99 -14.49 6.80
N ILE A 201 13.85 -13.53 6.46
CA ILE A 201 13.55 -12.53 5.41
C ILE A 201 13.30 -13.22 4.06
N GLY A 202 14.11 -14.20 3.67
CA GLY A 202 13.91 -14.94 2.43
C GLY A 202 12.56 -15.66 2.35
N VAL A 203 12.15 -16.32 3.44
CA VAL A 203 10.85 -16.99 3.51
C VAL A 203 9.71 -15.98 3.44
N PHE A 204 9.80 -14.87 4.18
CA PHE A 204 8.74 -13.85 4.16
C PHE A 204 8.69 -13.10 2.81
N MET A 205 9.81 -12.86 2.14
CA MET A 205 9.81 -12.34 0.77
C MET A 205 9.02 -13.26 -0.18
N LEU A 206 9.20 -14.57 -0.07
CA LEU A 206 8.39 -15.53 -0.86
C LEU A 206 6.92 -15.47 -0.47
N LEU A 207 6.59 -15.41 0.82
CA LEU A 207 5.19 -15.29 1.28
C LEU A 207 4.53 -14.00 0.77
N PHE A 208 5.18 -12.86 0.86
CA PHE A 208 4.65 -11.60 0.34
C PHE A 208 4.61 -11.57 -1.19
N GLY A 209 5.49 -12.29 -1.89
CA GLY A 209 5.50 -12.42 -3.35
C GLY A 209 4.39 -13.31 -3.91
N VAL A 210 3.76 -14.14 -3.08
CA VAL A 210 2.62 -14.97 -3.50
C VAL A 210 1.40 -14.08 -3.78
N ASN A 211 0.65 -14.39 -4.83
CA ASN A 211 -0.58 -13.66 -5.13
C ASN A 211 -1.57 -13.74 -3.95
N PHE A 212 -1.83 -12.59 -3.32
CA PHE A 212 -2.69 -12.47 -2.14
C PHE A 212 -4.11 -13.01 -2.36
N ASN A 213 -4.59 -13.09 -3.61
CA ASN A 213 -5.88 -13.70 -3.93
C ASN A 213 -5.95 -15.19 -3.54
N ILE A 214 -4.82 -15.88 -3.41
CA ILE A 214 -4.76 -17.29 -2.98
C ILE A 214 -5.00 -17.41 -1.48
N TYR A 215 -4.62 -16.40 -0.69
CA TYR A 215 -4.85 -16.42 0.76
C TYR A 215 -6.33 -16.27 1.12
N TYR A 216 -7.14 -15.63 0.27
CA TYR A 216 -8.56 -15.40 0.52
C TYR A 216 -9.37 -16.71 0.64
N PRO A 217 -9.37 -17.65 -0.34
CA PRO A 217 -10.10 -18.91 -0.21
C PRO A 217 -9.56 -19.80 0.92
N VAL A 218 -8.25 -19.81 1.15
CA VAL A 218 -7.63 -20.60 2.24
C VAL A 218 -8.12 -20.12 3.60
N SER A 219 -8.13 -18.81 3.84
CA SER A 219 -8.64 -18.20 5.06
C SER A 219 -10.13 -18.52 5.30
N TYR A 220 -10.95 -18.48 4.24
CA TYR A 220 -12.40 -18.70 4.35
C TYR A 220 -12.77 -20.17 4.55
N THR A 221 -12.04 -21.09 3.95
CA THR A 221 -12.29 -22.54 4.10
C THR A 221 -11.87 -23.05 5.47
N HIS A 222 -10.75 -22.58 6.02
CA HIS A 222 -10.30 -22.99 7.34
C HIS A 222 -11.14 -22.44 8.49
N LEU A 223 -11.60 -21.19 8.44
CA LEU A 223 -12.45 -20.60 9.47
C LEU A 223 -13.84 -21.26 9.50
N ARG A 224 -14.43 -21.57 8.35
CA ARG A 224 -15.72 -22.25 8.27
C ARG A 224 -15.68 -23.72 8.64
N ALA A 225 -14.59 -24.43 8.40
CA ALA A 225 -14.43 -25.83 8.78
C ALA A 225 -14.41 -26.01 10.32
N HIS A 226 -14.02 -24.99 11.08
CA HIS A 226 -14.07 -25.03 12.55
C HIS A 226 -15.47 -24.77 13.13
N GLU A 227 -16.34 -24.00 12.43
CA GLU A 227 -17.71 -23.76 12.89
C GLU A 227 -18.63 -24.97 12.68
N THR A 228 -18.45 -25.73 11.59
CA THR A 228 -19.28 -26.91 11.29
C THR A 228 -18.94 -28.14 12.16
N ARG A 229 -17.86 -28.10 12.94
CA ARG A 229 -17.48 -29.21 13.86
C ARG A 229 -18.04 -29.06 15.29
N ARG A 230 -18.83 -27.99 15.55
CA ARG A 230 -19.41 -27.70 16.88
C ARG A 230 -20.96 -27.88 16.92
N HIS A 231 -21.53 -28.53 15.92
CA HIS A 231 -22.95 -28.97 15.97
C HIS A 231 -23.07 -30.47 15.81
#